data_3258a06047b8bd97fccfd44c1b756c70
#
_entry.id   3258a06047b8bd97fccfd44c1b756c70
#
_cell.length_a   1.000
_cell.length_b   1.000
_cell.length_c   1.000
_cell.angle_alpha   90.00
_cell.angle_beta   90.00
_cell.angle_gamma   90.00
#
_symmetry.space_group_name_H-M   'P 1'
#
loop_
_entity.id
_entity.type
_entity.pdbx_description
1 polymer ?
#
loop_
_entity_poly.entity_id
_entity_poly.type
_entity_poly.pdbx_seq_one_letter_code
_entity_poly.pdbx_strand_id
1 'polypeptide(L)'
;MTSIGSQAERFQGNDRVLFGIILGVITFWLFAQTTLNIAPDMGRDLGLGASTMNTAVAITALFSGIFIVVIGGLADRVGRVRIVRIGFYLSIVGSLLVGVAPVGRWASSFLLTGRALQGLSGACIMPASLALVKTYWDGAARQRAVSLWSIGSWGGSGVSALFGGLVTQSLGWRYIFFASIVVALLGLMLMRGTPESRASNQATYHFDFAGVITFMVAMVALQIVVTQGNKLGWTSLPVLALTAVALVTGALFFRIEARTSAAFVDFSLFSNSTYTGATLSNFLLNAVTGTMIVSLELVQLGGKMTAKQAGMLTLGYAVAIISFIRVGEKLLQRFGPRKPMVWGCLITGLAILLLSPANLLLTDYRILAIIGYTLYGTGLAFYATPSTDAALSNLPEGQAGAGSGIYKMASSLGAAFGVAISAAIFTAISSGTDSARWMEGVITFYGRQDNLAVRTAAMIALMFNVFMVAVAILSIMLTIPRGKKSQ
;
A
#
# COMPACT_ATOMS: atom_id res chain seq x y z
N MET A 1 -26.61 -40.58 28.74
CA MET A 1 -25.98 -39.36 29.25
C MET A 1 -25.27 -38.70 28.08
N THR A 2 -25.98 -37.80 27.42
CA THR A 2 -25.49 -37.03 26.26
C THR A 2 -24.66 -35.86 26.77
N SER A 3 -23.36 -35.86 26.52
CA SER A 3 -22.46 -34.75 26.80
C SER A 3 -22.77 -33.61 25.84
N ILE A 4 -23.53 -32.65 26.29
CA ILE A 4 -23.64 -31.31 25.64
C ILE A 4 -22.31 -30.61 25.91
N GLY A 5 -21.36 -30.77 24.99
CA GLY A 5 -20.17 -29.95 24.95
C GLY A 5 -20.62 -28.51 24.68
N SER A 6 -20.46 -27.63 25.66
CA SER A 6 -20.62 -26.18 25.48
C SER A 6 -19.69 -25.71 24.37
N GLN A 7 -20.22 -25.46 23.17
CA GLN A 7 -19.54 -24.61 22.19
C GLN A 7 -19.40 -23.24 22.88
N ALA A 8 -18.21 -22.93 23.35
CA ALA A 8 -17.91 -21.59 23.81
C ALA A 8 -18.30 -20.65 22.65
N GLU A 9 -19.28 -19.78 22.86
CA GLU A 9 -19.77 -18.85 21.87
C GLU A 9 -18.57 -18.07 21.31
N ARG A 10 -18.28 -18.31 20.03
CA ARG A 10 -17.19 -17.64 19.33
C ARG A 10 -17.52 -16.15 19.33
N PHE A 11 -16.63 -15.31 19.85
CA PHE A 11 -16.84 -13.86 19.88
C PHE A 11 -17.12 -13.35 18.46
N GLN A 12 -18.29 -12.77 18.27
CA GLN A 12 -18.65 -12.08 17.06
C GLN A 12 -18.23 -10.60 17.17
N GLY A 13 -17.52 -10.12 16.14
CA GLY A 13 -17.06 -8.74 16.07
C GLY A 13 -18.24 -7.75 16.09
N ASN A 14 -18.05 -6.64 16.79
CA ASN A 14 -19.01 -5.56 16.86
C ASN A 14 -18.44 -4.27 16.22
N ASP A 15 -19.31 -3.31 15.98
CA ASP A 15 -18.91 -2.03 15.35
C ASP A 15 -17.88 -1.26 16.19
N ARG A 16 -17.92 -1.35 17.52
CA ARG A 16 -16.92 -0.71 18.39
C ARG A 16 -15.51 -1.21 18.10
N VAL A 17 -15.31 -2.52 18.03
CA VAL A 17 -14.00 -3.12 17.69
C VAL A 17 -13.60 -2.78 16.26
N LEU A 18 -14.57 -2.82 15.33
CA LEU A 18 -14.32 -2.48 13.93
C LEU A 18 -13.83 -1.04 13.78
N PHE A 19 -14.48 -0.07 14.41
CA PHE A 19 -14.03 1.32 14.39
C PHE A 19 -12.67 1.49 15.07
N GLY A 20 -12.38 0.76 16.15
CA GLY A 20 -11.05 0.73 16.77
C GLY A 20 -9.98 0.26 15.76
N ILE A 21 -10.24 -0.80 15.03
CA ILE A 21 -9.37 -1.30 13.96
C ILE A 21 -9.16 -0.23 12.87
N ILE A 22 -10.24 0.39 12.39
CA ILE A 22 -10.18 1.42 11.34
C ILE A 22 -9.33 2.62 11.78
N LEU A 23 -9.49 3.09 13.02
CA LEU A 23 -8.67 4.17 13.55
C LEU A 23 -7.18 3.79 13.55
N GLY A 24 -6.84 2.53 13.89
CA GLY A 24 -5.47 2.03 13.76
C GLY A 24 -4.94 2.09 12.33
N VAL A 25 -5.75 1.70 11.36
CA VAL A 25 -5.38 1.75 9.93
C VAL A 25 -5.15 3.21 9.47
N ILE A 26 -5.99 4.14 9.94
CA ILE A 26 -5.89 5.56 9.62
C ILE A 26 -4.61 6.17 10.21
N THR A 27 -4.14 5.77 11.40
CA THR A 27 -2.88 6.30 11.97
C THR A 27 -1.69 6.09 11.05
N PHE A 28 -1.68 5.03 10.27
CA PHE A 28 -0.62 4.77 9.30
C PHE A 28 -0.91 5.44 7.94
N TRP A 29 -2.05 5.13 7.31
CA TRP A 29 -2.31 5.52 5.93
C TRP A 29 -2.64 7.01 5.74
N LEU A 30 -3.30 7.63 6.70
CA LEU A 30 -3.56 9.06 6.64
C LEU A 30 -2.42 9.86 7.29
N PHE A 31 -2.08 9.58 8.55
CA PHE A 31 -1.17 10.43 9.30
C PHE A 31 0.31 10.16 9.00
N ALA A 32 0.77 8.89 9.08
CA ALA A 32 2.17 8.60 8.84
C ALA A 32 2.57 8.84 7.36
N GLN A 33 1.70 8.50 6.41
CA GLN A 33 1.98 8.70 4.99
C GLN A 33 1.91 10.17 4.53
N THR A 34 1.23 11.03 5.27
CA THR A 34 1.19 12.47 4.98
C THR A 34 2.58 13.10 4.92
N THR A 35 3.57 12.55 5.67
CA THR A 35 4.96 13.05 5.66
C THR A 35 5.56 13.12 4.24
N LEU A 36 5.16 12.24 3.34
CA LEU A 36 5.61 12.28 1.93
C LEU A 36 5.32 13.64 1.28
N ASN A 37 4.18 14.23 1.59
CA ASN A 37 3.68 15.45 0.97
C ASN A 37 4.16 16.73 1.66
N ILE A 38 4.45 16.65 2.97
CA ILE A 38 4.86 17.80 3.81
C ILE A 38 6.35 17.80 4.14
N ALA A 39 7.11 16.84 3.60
CA ALA A 39 8.55 16.73 3.86
C ALA A 39 9.35 18.03 3.61
N PRO A 40 9.08 18.81 2.55
CA PRO A 40 9.77 20.07 2.35
C PRO A 40 9.51 21.11 3.46
N ASP A 41 8.28 21.19 3.97
CA ASP A 41 7.90 22.11 5.05
C ASP A 41 8.55 21.69 6.37
N MET A 42 8.52 20.39 6.68
CA MET A 42 9.20 19.83 7.85
C MET A 42 10.71 20.05 7.80
N GLY A 43 11.33 19.84 6.63
CA GLY A 43 12.76 20.03 6.44
C GLY A 43 13.19 21.48 6.69
N ARG A 44 12.44 22.45 6.17
CA ARG A 44 12.69 23.89 6.42
C ARG A 44 12.57 24.24 7.88
N ASP A 45 11.53 23.79 8.55
CA ASP A 45 11.27 24.10 9.95
C ASP A 45 12.28 23.46 10.92
N LEU A 46 12.73 22.23 10.62
CA LEU A 46 13.71 21.48 11.43
C LEU A 46 15.17 21.79 11.08
N GLY A 47 15.42 22.57 10.02
CA GLY A 47 16.76 22.82 9.50
C GLY A 47 17.44 21.57 8.91
N LEU A 48 16.65 20.64 8.32
CA LEU A 48 17.13 19.39 7.76
C LEU A 48 17.15 19.42 6.24
N GLY A 49 18.24 18.90 5.67
CA GLY A 49 18.39 18.80 4.23
C GLY A 49 17.46 17.77 3.57
N ALA A 50 17.23 17.91 2.27
CA ALA A 50 16.36 17.02 1.48
C ALA A 50 16.75 15.54 1.59
N SER A 51 18.04 15.22 1.69
CA SER A 51 18.51 13.83 1.87
C SER A 51 17.97 13.19 3.15
N THR A 52 18.02 13.91 4.28
CA THR A 52 17.49 13.42 5.56
C THR A 52 15.96 13.27 5.49
N MET A 53 15.27 14.21 4.86
CA MET A 53 13.81 14.13 4.69
C MET A 53 13.40 12.96 3.81
N ASN A 54 14.11 12.70 2.71
CA ASN A 54 13.88 11.51 1.88
C ASN A 54 14.12 10.20 2.66
N THR A 55 15.16 10.18 3.51
CA THR A 55 15.41 9.04 4.41
C THR A 55 14.25 8.87 5.40
N ALA A 56 13.73 9.95 5.98
CA ALA A 56 12.60 9.92 6.90
C ALA A 56 11.32 9.37 6.27
N VAL A 57 11.08 9.68 4.99
CA VAL A 57 9.97 9.11 4.22
C VAL A 57 10.21 7.62 3.95
N ALA A 58 11.40 7.27 3.46
CA ALA A 58 11.73 5.91 3.07
C ALA A 58 11.77 4.93 4.25
N ILE A 59 12.27 5.34 5.41
CA ILE A 59 12.45 4.47 6.59
C ILE A 59 11.10 3.92 7.10
N THR A 60 10.02 4.69 7.02
CA THR A 60 8.68 4.22 7.42
C THR A 60 8.19 3.10 6.51
N ALA A 61 8.33 3.26 5.20
CA ALA A 61 7.96 2.24 4.23
C ALA A 61 8.86 1.00 4.36
N LEU A 62 10.16 1.20 4.60
CA LEU A 62 11.13 0.14 4.80
C LEU A 62 10.77 -0.72 6.02
N PHE A 63 10.59 -0.09 7.18
CA PHE A 63 10.25 -0.82 8.42
C PHE A 63 8.88 -1.49 8.32
N SER A 64 7.89 -0.84 7.73
CA SER A 64 6.59 -1.46 7.48
C SER A 64 6.73 -2.67 6.56
N GLY A 65 7.40 -2.54 5.41
CA GLY A 65 7.52 -3.59 4.41
C GLY A 65 8.29 -4.83 4.91
N ILE A 66 9.39 -4.62 5.66
CA ILE A 66 10.22 -5.71 6.18
C ILE A 66 9.47 -6.50 7.25
N PHE A 67 8.87 -5.80 8.21
CA PHE A 67 8.32 -6.42 9.40
C PHE A 67 6.88 -6.91 9.25
N ILE A 68 6.16 -6.52 8.20
CA ILE A 68 4.74 -6.80 8.05
C ILE A 68 4.41 -8.30 8.04
N VAL A 69 5.22 -9.14 7.38
CA VAL A 69 5.03 -10.59 7.33
C VAL A 69 5.45 -11.22 8.64
N VAL A 70 6.63 -10.83 9.16
CA VAL A 70 7.18 -11.34 10.43
C VAL A 70 6.20 -11.09 11.58
N ILE A 71 5.71 -9.86 11.70
CA ILE A 71 4.78 -9.48 12.76
C ILE A 71 3.39 -10.10 12.53
N GLY A 72 2.99 -10.30 11.27
CA GLY A 72 1.76 -11.02 10.92
C GLY A 72 1.77 -12.46 11.46
N GLY A 73 2.87 -13.20 11.23
CA GLY A 73 3.06 -14.53 11.78
C GLY A 73 3.20 -14.54 13.31
N LEU A 74 3.85 -13.51 13.87
CA LEU A 74 3.93 -13.34 15.33
C LEU A 74 2.55 -13.06 15.94
N ALA A 75 1.68 -12.30 15.26
CA ALA A 75 0.32 -12.02 15.71
C ALA A 75 -0.53 -13.26 15.85
N ASP A 76 -0.39 -14.23 14.95
CA ASP A 76 -1.10 -15.50 15.03
C ASP A 76 -0.73 -16.30 16.29
N ARG A 77 0.51 -16.14 16.78
CA ARG A 77 1.06 -16.87 17.94
C ARG A 77 0.85 -16.17 19.27
N VAL A 78 1.29 -14.90 19.33
CA VAL A 78 1.30 -14.11 20.58
C VAL A 78 -0.09 -13.56 20.90
N GLY A 79 -0.88 -13.30 19.86
CA GLY A 79 -2.21 -12.74 19.96
C GLY A 79 -2.39 -11.53 19.05
N ARG A 80 -3.43 -11.58 18.25
CA ARG A 80 -3.73 -10.56 17.24
C ARG A 80 -4.13 -9.22 17.85
N VAL A 81 -4.98 -9.26 18.90
CA VAL A 81 -5.37 -8.04 19.63
C VAL A 81 -4.18 -7.42 20.34
N ARG A 82 -3.32 -8.26 20.93
CA ARG A 82 -2.08 -7.80 21.60
C ARG A 82 -1.15 -7.07 20.63
N ILE A 83 -0.94 -7.64 19.43
CA ILE A 83 -0.08 -7.04 18.41
C ILE A 83 -0.67 -5.72 17.89
N VAL A 84 -1.99 -5.64 17.65
CA VAL A 84 -2.64 -4.37 17.28
C VAL A 84 -2.45 -3.31 18.37
N ARG A 85 -2.59 -3.66 19.65
CA ARG A 85 -2.34 -2.71 20.76
C ARG A 85 -0.89 -2.24 20.80
N ILE A 86 0.09 -3.14 20.60
CA ILE A 86 1.52 -2.77 20.47
C ILE A 86 1.68 -1.79 19.31
N GLY A 87 1.03 -2.04 18.17
CA GLY A 87 1.03 -1.13 17.03
C GLY A 87 0.52 0.27 17.39
N PHE A 88 -0.55 0.38 18.16
CA PHE A 88 -1.04 1.68 18.63
C PHE A 88 -0.02 2.40 19.54
N TYR A 89 0.61 1.69 20.49
CA TYR A 89 1.65 2.28 21.34
C TYR A 89 2.84 2.76 20.51
N LEU A 90 3.28 1.99 19.53
CA LEU A 90 4.35 2.40 18.60
C LEU A 90 3.94 3.63 17.76
N SER A 91 2.67 3.71 17.33
CA SER A 91 2.13 4.88 16.62
C SER A 91 2.17 6.13 17.51
N ILE A 92 1.73 6.01 18.78
CA ILE A 92 1.72 7.11 19.73
C ILE A 92 3.15 7.61 19.98
N VAL A 93 4.07 6.72 20.33
CA VAL A 93 5.47 7.08 20.62
C VAL A 93 6.14 7.65 19.38
N GLY A 94 5.96 7.00 18.21
CA GLY A 94 6.52 7.47 16.96
C GLY A 94 5.99 8.84 16.54
N SER A 95 4.68 9.06 16.65
CA SER A 95 4.07 10.36 16.36
C SER A 95 4.49 11.45 17.38
N LEU A 96 4.63 11.08 18.65
CA LEU A 96 5.13 12.02 19.68
C LEU A 96 6.55 12.47 19.36
N LEU A 97 7.47 11.53 19.05
CA LEU A 97 8.85 11.87 18.72
C LEU A 97 8.94 12.79 17.49
N VAL A 98 8.14 12.53 16.46
CA VAL A 98 8.10 13.42 15.29
C VAL A 98 7.50 14.78 15.65
N GLY A 99 6.39 14.82 16.38
CA GLY A 99 5.68 16.06 16.74
C GLY A 99 6.48 16.99 17.63
N VAL A 100 7.30 16.44 18.55
CA VAL A 100 8.15 17.22 19.47
C VAL A 100 9.59 17.35 18.98
N ALA A 101 9.90 16.92 17.75
CA ALA A 101 11.27 17.00 17.24
C ALA A 101 11.85 18.41 17.36
N PRO A 102 12.98 18.58 18.08
CA PRO A 102 13.60 19.89 18.27
C PRO A 102 14.35 20.33 17.01
N VAL A 103 14.54 21.62 16.85
CA VAL A 103 15.41 22.17 15.81
C VAL A 103 16.87 21.95 16.19
N GLY A 104 17.73 21.63 15.21
CA GLY A 104 19.17 21.48 15.41
C GLY A 104 19.65 20.03 15.46
N ARG A 105 20.74 19.76 16.18
CA ARG A 105 21.48 18.49 16.09
C ARG A 105 20.66 17.23 16.43
N TRP A 106 19.63 17.32 17.21
CA TRP A 106 18.77 16.19 17.58
C TRP A 106 17.58 15.98 16.64
N ALA A 107 17.29 16.94 15.75
CA ALA A 107 16.16 16.91 14.84
C ALA A 107 16.10 15.60 14.02
N SER A 108 17.21 15.21 13.41
CA SER A 108 17.28 14.00 12.58
C SER A 108 17.05 12.73 13.41
N SER A 109 17.64 12.63 14.62
CA SER A 109 17.46 11.45 15.46
C SER A 109 16.01 11.26 15.91
N PHE A 110 15.35 12.34 16.37
CA PHE A 110 13.93 12.30 16.76
C PHE A 110 13.05 11.93 15.54
N LEU A 111 13.28 12.59 14.42
CA LEU A 111 12.52 12.35 13.20
C LEU A 111 12.70 10.90 12.71
N LEU A 112 13.91 10.43 12.49
CA LEU A 112 14.17 9.10 11.93
C LEU A 112 13.71 7.98 12.86
N THR A 113 13.94 8.10 14.16
CA THR A 113 13.45 7.13 15.16
C THR A 113 11.92 7.10 15.18
N GLY A 114 11.28 8.27 15.25
CA GLY A 114 9.82 8.37 15.21
C GLY A 114 9.23 7.74 13.93
N ARG A 115 9.85 7.99 12.79
CA ARG A 115 9.44 7.42 11.49
C ARG A 115 9.63 5.91 11.40
N ALA A 116 10.72 5.36 11.98
CA ALA A 116 10.93 3.92 12.09
C ALA A 116 9.84 3.26 12.96
N LEU A 117 9.51 3.87 14.10
CA LEU A 117 8.43 3.38 14.99
C LEU A 117 7.05 3.45 14.31
N GLN A 118 6.77 4.48 13.53
CA GLN A 118 5.54 4.54 12.72
C GLN A 118 5.49 3.43 11.67
N GLY A 119 6.61 3.07 11.04
CA GLY A 119 6.72 1.93 10.15
C GLY A 119 6.43 0.60 10.84
N LEU A 120 7.03 0.36 12.01
CA LEU A 120 6.75 -0.81 12.85
C LEU A 120 5.29 -0.85 13.32
N SER A 121 4.71 0.30 13.65
CA SER A 121 3.28 0.40 13.97
C SER A 121 2.41 -0.11 12.81
N GLY A 122 2.69 0.32 11.58
CA GLY A 122 2.01 -0.19 10.39
C GLY A 122 2.16 -1.70 10.22
N ALA A 123 3.36 -2.23 10.43
CA ALA A 123 3.64 -3.67 10.38
C ALA A 123 2.88 -4.47 11.45
N CYS A 124 2.60 -3.87 12.62
CA CYS A 124 1.77 -4.49 13.65
C CYS A 124 0.27 -4.42 13.30
N ILE A 125 -0.21 -3.25 12.92
CA ILE A 125 -1.64 -2.99 12.76
C ILE A 125 -2.21 -3.66 11.51
N MET A 126 -1.52 -3.57 10.35
CA MET A 126 -2.07 -4.00 9.07
C MET A 126 -2.44 -5.50 9.04
N PRO A 127 -1.49 -6.44 9.24
CA PRO A 127 -1.80 -7.86 9.13
C PRO A 127 -2.68 -8.34 10.29
N ALA A 128 -2.40 -7.91 11.52
CA ALA A 128 -3.15 -8.35 12.70
C ALA A 128 -4.61 -7.87 12.66
N SER A 129 -4.88 -6.65 12.17
CA SER A 129 -6.25 -6.14 12.01
C SER A 129 -7.04 -6.90 10.95
N LEU A 130 -6.43 -7.25 9.81
CA LEU A 130 -7.08 -8.09 8.80
C LEU A 130 -7.33 -9.51 9.32
N ALA A 131 -6.39 -10.07 10.10
CA ALA A 131 -6.57 -11.35 10.73
C ALA A 131 -7.73 -11.33 11.76
N LEU A 132 -7.91 -10.25 12.53
CA LEU A 132 -9.06 -10.04 13.40
C LEU A 132 -10.36 -9.95 12.59
N VAL A 133 -10.36 -9.20 11.48
CA VAL A 133 -11.53 -9.14 10.58
C VAL A 133 -11.89 -10.52 10.04
N LYS A 134 -10.90 -11.33 9.66
CA LYS A 134 -11.12 -12.72 9.23
C LYS A 134 -11.72 -13.60 10.35
N THR A 135 -11.28 -13.39 11.60
CA THR A 135 -11.63 -14.26 12.72
C THR A 135 -12.95 -13.89 13.37
N TYR A 136 -13.29 -12.61 13.46
CA TYR A 136 -14.46 -12.13 14.21
C TYR A 136 -15.70 -11.88 13.37
N TRP A 137 -15.57 -11.83 12.05
CA TRP A 137 -16.70 -11.61 11.14
C TRP A 137 -16.73 -12.66 10.03
N ASP A 138 -17.93 -13.08 9.69
CA ASP A 138 -18.17 -14.05 8.62
C ASP A 138 -19.13 -13.50 7.55
N GLY A 139 -19.09 -14.10 6.35
CA GLY A 139 -20.01 -13.79 5.26
C GLY A 139 -20.10 -12.30 4.91
N ALA A 140 -21.32 -11.79 4.82
CA ALA A 140 -21.58 -10.38 4.49
C ALA A 140 -21.06 -9.40 5.56
N ALA A 141 -21.07 -9.79 6.83
CA ALA A 141 -20.52 -8.96 7.91
C ALA A 141 -19.02 -8.78 7.77
N ARG A 142 -18.27 -9.83 7.36
CA ARG A 142 -16.84 -9.71 7.03
C ARG A 142 -16.61 -8.82 5.83
N GLN A 143 -17.40 -8.92 4.76
CA GLN A 143 -17.28 -8.08 3.58
C GLN A 143 -17.50 -6.60 3.93
N ARG A 144 -18.48 -6.30 4.82
CA ARG A 144 -18.68 -4.96 5.38
C ARG A 144 -17.45 -4.50 6.17
N ALA A 145 -16.90 -5.34 7.04
CA ALA A 145 -15.72 -5.02 7.84
C ALA A 145 -14.49 -4.75 6.96
N VAL A 146 -14.24 -5.57 5.93
CA VAL A 146 -13.18 -5.37 4.93
C VAL A 146 -13.38 -4.06 4.16
N SER A 147 -14.60 -3.74 3.78
CA SER A 147 -14.93 -2.50 3.06
C SER A 147 -14.61 -1.26 3.90
N LEU A 148 -15.01 -1.24 5.17
CA LEU A 148 -14.72 -0.14 6.08
C LEU A 148 -13.22 -0.05 6.40
N TRP A 149 -12.54 -1.20 6.56
CA TRP A 149 -11.08 -1.26 6.68
C TRP A 149 -10.39 -0.68 5.43
N SER A 150 -10.91 -0.99 4.25
CA SER A 150 -10.39 -0.48 2.98
C SER A 150 -10.57 1.03 2.82
N ILE A 151 -11.66 1.61 3.37
CA ILE A 151 -11.82 3.07 3.45
C ILE A 151 -10.68 3.69 4.29
N GLY A 152 -10.35 3.09 5.44
CA GLY A 152 -9.23 3.56 6.26
C GLY A 152 -7.87 3.47 5.54
N SER A 153 -7.66 2.42 4.77
CA SER A 153 -6.39 2.15 4.06
C SER A 153 -6.29 2.98 2.76
N TRP A 154 -7.12 2.68 1.77
CA TRP A 154 -7.08 3.33 0.46
C TRP A 154 -7.57 4.78 0.50
N GLY A 155 -8.66 5.02 1.25
CA GLY A 155 -9.20 6.36 1.44
C GLY A 155 -8.25 7.25 2.23
N GLY A 156 -7.66 6.72 3.33
CA GLY A 156 -6.65 7.43 4.13
C GLY A 156 -5.45 7.84 3.29
N SER A 157 -4.90 6.93 2.49
CA SER A 157 -3.80 7.22 1.55
C SER A 157 -4.22 8.26 0.50
N GLY A 158 -5.41 8.12 -0.09
CA GLY A 158 -5.91 9.02 -1.12
C GLY A 158 -6.09 10.47 -0.67
N VAL A 159 -6.42 10.68 0.60
CA VAL A 159 -6.68 12.02 1.18
C VAL A 159 -5.43 12.58 1.87
N SER A 160 -4.40 11.78 2.09
CA SER A 160 -3.23 12.17 2.90
C SER A 160 -2.54 13.45 2.41
N ALA A 161 -2.43 13.65 1.09
CA ALA A 161 -1.82 14.84 0.51
C ALA A 161 -2.64 16.11 0.79
N LEU A 162 -3.96 16.05 0.56
CA LEU A 162 -4.86 17.17 0.80
C LEU A 162 -4.93 17.51 2.29
N PHE A 163 -5.12 16.50 3.13
CA PHE A 163 -5.14 16.65 4.60
C PHE A 163 -3.83 17.26 5.11
N GLY A 164 -2.69 16.72 4.67
CA GLY A 164 -1.38 17.24 5.06
C GLY A 164 -1.16 18.67 4.66
N GLY A 165 -1.50 19.04 3.42
CA GLY A 165 -1.38 20.40 2.93
C GLY A 165 -2.26 21.39 3.69
N LEU A 166 -3.53 21.05 3.92
CA LEU A 166 -4.47 21.91 4.65
C LEU A 166 -4.05 22.13 6.11
N VAL A 167 -3.71 21.05 6.83
CA VAL A 167 -3.32 21.16 8.23
C VAL A 167 -1.98 21.88 8.36
N THR A 168 -1.01 21.61 7.50
CA THR A 168 0.31 22.27 7.54
C THR A 168 0.17 23.77 7.32
N GLN A 169 -0.68 24.20 6.38
CA GLN A 169 -0.89 25.63 6.10
C GLN A 169 -1.67 26.37 7.19
N SER A 170 -2.62 25.70 7.85
CA SER A 170 -3.51 26.35 8.81
C SER A 170 -3.01 26.29 10.26
N LEU A 171 -2.46 25.15 10.67
CA LEU A 171 -2.08 24.89 12.07
C LEU A 171 -0.58 24.61 12.22
N GLY A 172 0.09 24.15 11.14
CA GLY A 172 1.44 23.65 11.16
C GLY A 172 1.50 22.12 11.16
N TRP A 173 2.59 21.57 10.58
CA TRP A 173 2.75 20.13 10.34
C TRP A 173 2.78 19.28 11.63
N ARG A 174 3.22 19.83 12.77
CA ARG A 174 3.29 19.12 14.06
C ARG A 174 1.92 18.65 14.54
N TYR A 175 0.87 19.42 14.27
CA TYR A 175 -0.50 19.07 14.67
C TYR A 175 -1.03 17.81 14.01
N ILE A 176 -0.51 17.44 12.82
CA ILE A 176 -0.83 16.17 12.18
C ILE A 176 -0.45 14.99 13.09
N PHE A 177 0.74 15.03 13.67
CA PHE A 177 1.25 13.97 14.54
C PHE A 177 0.55 13.98 15.91
N PHE A 178 0.24 15.13 16.47
CA PHE A 178 -0.57 15.21 17.69
C PHE A 178 -2.01 14.70 17.47
N ALA A 179 -2.63 15.01 16.35
CA ALA A 179 -3.92 14.45 15.99
C ALA A 179 -3.86 12.92 15.82
N SER A 180 -2.78 12.39 15.23
CA SER A 180 -2.53 10.95 15.15
C SER A 180 -2.50 10.27 16.52
N ILE A 181 -1.90 10.91 17.54
CA ILE A 181 -1.89 10.40 18.92
C ILE A 181 -3.31 10.31 19.48
N VAL A 182 -4.12 11.35 19.28
CA VAL A 182 -5.52 11.35 19.75
C VAL A 182 -6.31 10.22 19.07
N VAL A 183 -6.15 10.05 17.76
CA VAL A 183 -6.81 8.97 17.01
C VAL A 183 -6.35 7.59 17.50
N ALA A 184 -5.06 7.42 17.78
CA ALA A 184 -4.53 6.16 18.30
C ALA A 184 -5.06 5.85 19.71
N LEU A 185 -5.15 6.84 20.59
CA LEU A 185 -5.74 6.69 21.94
C LEU A 185 -7.23 6.29 21.85
N LEU A 186 -8.00 6.93 20.98
CA LEU A 186 -9.40 6.56 20.73
C LEU A 186 -9.50 5.12 20.20
N GLY A 187 -8.63 4.71 19.28
CA GLY A 187 -8.56 3.34 18.80
C GLY A 187 -8.29 2.33 19.91
N LEU A 188 -7.32 2.62 20.81
CA LEU A 188 -7.04 1.80 21.98
C LEU A 188 -8.25 1.70 22.93
N MET A 189 -8.95 2.81 23.17
CA MET A 189 -10.15 2.83 24.00
C MET A 189 -11.26 1.97 23.41
N LEU A 190 -11.50 2.04 22.10
CA LEU A 190 -12.52 1.24 21.42
C LEU A 190 -12.16 -0.25 21.42
N MET A 191 -10.88 -0.59 21.39
CA MET A 191 -10.42 -1.98 21.44
C MET A 191 -10.28 -2.54 22.87
N ARG A 192 -10.58 -1.74 23.91
CA ARG A 192 -10.52 -2.22 25.29
C ARG A 192 -11.59 -3.28 25.55
N GLY A 193 -11.19 -4.40 26.16
CA GLY A 193 -12.08 -5.52 26.45
C GLY A 193 -12.33 -6.45 25.24
N THR A 194 -11.71 -6.22 24.08
CA THR A 194 -11.78 -7.16 22.97
C THR A 194 -11.09 -8.46 23.36
N PRO A 195 -11.76 -9.63 23.26
CA PRO A 195 -11.17 -10.93 23.53
C PRO A 195 -9.93 -11.17 22.66
N GLU A 196 -8.97 -11.93 23.17
CA GLU A 196 -7.77 -12.25 22.39
C GLU A 196 -8.06 -13.34 21.36
N SER A 197 -7.41 -13.24 20.20
CA SER A 197 -7.48 -14.23 19.13
C SER A 197 -6.08 -14.76 18.82
N ARG A 198 -5.94 -16.08 18.83
CA ARG A 198 -4.68 -16.79 18.52
C ARG A 198 -4.98 -17.98 17.63
N ALA A 199 -3.97 -18.50 16.94
CA ALA A 199 -4.04 -19.81 16.31
C ALA A 199 -4.13 -20.91 17.37
N SER A 200 -5.03 -21.88 17.18
CA SER A 200 -5.32 -22.92 18.20
C SER A 200 -4.23 -23.99 18.35
N ASN A 201 -3.30 -24.12 17.39
CA ASN A 201 -2.25 -25.15 17.43
C ASN A 201 -0.94 -24.60 18.02
N GLN A 202 -0.81 -24.67 19.35
CA GLN A 202 0.45 -24.48 20.08
C GLN A 202 1.19 -25.82 20.31
N ALA A 203 1.35 -26.67 19.30
CA ALA A 203 2.33 -27.74 19.40
C ALA A 203 3.74 -27.12 19.36
N THR A 204 4.60 -27.49 20.33
CA THR A 204 6.01 -27.13 20.50
C THR A 204 6.68 -26.49 19.29
N TYR A 205 6.60 -25.16 19.20
CA TYR A 205 7.03 -24.43 18.04
C TYR A 205 8.39 -23.81 18.26
N HIS A 206 9.39 -24.25 17.50
CA HIS A 206 10.67 -23.55 17.39
C HIS A 206 10.49 -22.34 16.45
N PHE A 207 10.88 -21.16 16.92
CA PHE A 207 10.85 -19.93 16.09
C PHE A 207 11.92 -20.05 15.00
N ASP A 208 11.51 -19.95 13.73
CA ASP A 208 12.46 -20.00 12.60
C ASP A 208 13.24 -18.68 12.46
N PHE A 209 14.26 -18.53 13.32
CA PHE A 209 15.15 -17.37 13.26
C PHE A 209 15.89 -17.28 11.91
N ALA A 210 16.27 -18.42 11.33
CA ALA A 210 17.05 -18.46 10.10
C ALA A 210 16.20 -18.01 8.91
N GLY A 211 14.97 -18.51 8.78
CA GLY A 211 14.02 -18.05 7.76
C GLY A 211 13.67 -16.57 7.91
N VAL A 212 13.38 -16.13 9.13
CA VAL A 212 13.07 -14.70 9.40
C VAL A 212 14.26 -13.79 9.06
N ILE A 213 15.47 -14.11 9.48
CA ILE A 213 16.66 -13.28 9.20
C ILE A 213 16.97 -13.24 7.70
N THR A 214 16.96 -14.37 7.01
CA THR A 214 17.23 -14.43 5.56
C THR A 214 16.16 -13.68 4.78
N PHE A 215 14.89 -13.81 5.16
CA PHE A 215 13.79 -13.03 4.60
C PHE A 215 13.98 -11.52 4.81
N MET A 216 14.29 -11.09 6.04
CA MET A 216 14.51 -9.69 6.36
C MET A 216 15.67 -9.09 5.55
N VAL A 217 16.79 -9.77 5.45
CA VAL A 217 17.96 -9.32 4.68
C VAL A 217 17.61 -9.21 3.20
N ALA A 218 16.93 -10.23 2.64
CA ALA A 218 16.47 -10.20 1.25
C ALA A 218 15.54 -9.01 0.98
N MET A 219 14.57 -8.77 1.87
CA MET A 219 13.60 -7.68 1.73
C MET A 219 14.23 -6.31 1.90
N VAL A 220 15.16 -6.12 2.85
CA VAL A 220 15.91 -4.86 3.01
C VAL A 220 16.70 -4.54 1.75
N ALA A 221 17.48 -5.50 1.28
CA ALA A 221 18.30 -5.33 0.08
C ALA A 221 17.43 -5.00 -1.14
N LEU A 222 16.37 -5.77 -1.36
CA LEU A 222 15.40 -5.55 -2.46
C LEU A 222 14.74 -4.17 -2.37
N GLN A 223 14.27 -3.78 -1.19
CA GLN A 223 13.63 -2.48 -0.97
C GLN A 223 14.59 -1.32 -1.27
N ILE A 224 15.85 -1.41 -0.83
CA ILE A 224 16.87 -0.39 -1.13
C ILE A 224 17.14 -0.32 -2.63
N VAL A 225 17.32 -1.44 -3.30
CA VAL A 225 17.53 -1.52 -4.75
C VAL A 225 16.36 -0.82 -5.48
N VAL A 226 15.12 -1.18 -5.15
CA VAL A 226 13.94 -0.64 -5.82
C VAL A 226 13.74 0.86 -5.55
N THR A 227 13.93 1.32 -4.32
CA THR A 227 13.66 2.72 -3.95
C THR A 227 14.82 3.67 -4.24
N GLN A 228 16.06 3.18 -4.23
CA GLN A 228 17.27 4.01 -4.40
C GLN A 228 18.02 3.72 -5.71
N GLY A 229 17.67 2.67 -6.45
CA GLY A 229 18.37 2.24 -7.65
C GLY A 229 18.47 3.34 -8.72
N ASN A 230 17.43 4.15 -8.89
CA ASN A 230 17.47 5.28 -9.82
C ASN A 230 18.47 6.36 -9.40
N LYS A 231 18.61 6.66 -8.10
CA LYS A 231 19.54 7.67 -7.57
C LYS A 231 20.98 7.17 -7.54
N LEU A 232 21.19 5.89 -7.21
CA LEU A 232 22.51 5.27 -7.12
C LEU A 232 23.04 4.84 -8.50
N GLY A 233 22.17 4.76 -9.50
CA GLY A 233 22.45 4.18 -10.82
C GLY A 233 22.25 2.65 -10.80
N TRP A 234 21.35 2.16 -11.66
CA TRP A 234 20.97 0.75 -11.72
C TRP A 234 22.15 -0.22 -11.98
N THR A 235 23.22 0.24 -12.65
CA THR A 235 24.42 -0.54 -12.96
C THR A 235 25.57 -0.26 -11.99
N SER A 236 25.37 0.54 -10.96
CA SER A 236 26.41 0.83 -9.97
C SER A 236 26.76 -0.37 -9.12
N LEU A 237 28.02 -0.47 -8.68
CA LEU A 237 28.48 -1.58 -7.84
C LEU A 237 27.63 -1.76 -6.56
N PRO A 238 27.24 -0.71 -5.82
CA PRO A 238 26.36 -0.87 -4.67
C PRO A 238 25.00 -1.51 -5.00
N VAL A 239 24.37 -1.10 -6.11
CA VAL A 239 23.06 -1.64 -6.54
C VAL A 239 23.19 -3.09 -6.98
N LEU A 240 24.24 -3.41 -7.73
CA LEU A 240 24.52 -4.80 -8.16
C LEU A 240 24.83 -5.71 -6.95
N ALA A 241 25.63 -5.23 -5.98
CA ALA A 241 25.93 -5.96 -4.75
C ALA A 241 24.65 -6.20 -3.92
N LEU A 242 23.80 -5.18 -3.72
CA LEU A 242 22.52 -5.32 -3.01
C LEU A 242 21.56 -6.26 -3.75
N THR A 243 21.56 -6.23 -5.08
CA THR A 243 20.75 -7.17 -5.89
C THR A 243 21.25 -8.60 -5.70
N ALA A 244 22.56 -8.83 -5.71
CA ALA A 244 23.15 -10.14 -5.44
C ALA A 244 22.80 -10.61 -4.01
N VAL A 245 22.92 -9.75 -3.01
CA VAL A 245 22.50 -10.06 -1.63
C VAL A 245 21.02 -10.44 -1.58
N ALA A 246 20.13 -9.67 -2.20
CA ALA A 246 18.70 -9.97 -2.24
C ALA A 246 18.40 -11.33 -2.88
N LEU A 247 19.07 -11.66 -4.00
CA LEU A 247 18.89 -12.93 -4.70
C LEU A 247 19.41 -14.11 -3.90
N VAL A 248 20.63 -14.01 -3.34
CA VAL A 248 21.26 -15.08 -2.56
C VAL A 248 20.47 -15.34 -1.27
N THR A 249 20.16 -14.28 -0.51
CA THR A 249 19.41 -14.44 0.76
C THR A 249 17.97 -14.85 0.51
N GLY A 250 17.35 -14.41 -0.60
CA GLY A 250 16.04 -14.89 -1.04
C GLY A 250 16.05 -16.38 -1.39
N ALA A 251 17.04 -16.84 -2.15
CA ALA A 251 17.21 -18.26 -2.45
C ALA A 251 17.46 -19.11 -1.19
N LEU A 252 18.26 -18.59 -0.26
CA LEU A 252 18.48 -19.23 1.03
C LEU A 252 17.19 -19.30 1.86
N PHE A 253 16.40 -18.23 1.89
CA PHE A 253 15.10 -18.21 2.55
C PHE A 253 14.20 -19.33 1.99
N PHE A 254 14.01 -19.40 0.67
CA PHE A 254 13.18 -20.45 0.06
C PHE A 254 13.70 -21.87 0.38
N ARG A 255 15.03 -22.05 0.40
CA ARG A 255 15.62 -23.35 0.74
C ARG A 255 15.43 -23.73 2.20
N ILE A 256 15.51 -22.76 3.13
CA ILE A 256 15.32 -22.98 4.57
C ILE A 256 13.85 -23.32 4.82
N GLU A 257 12.92 -22.49 4.34
CA GLU A 257 11.48 -22.68 4.50
C GLU A 257 10.98 -24.01 3.94
N ALA A 258 11.48 -24.43 2.77
CA ALA A 258 11.11 -25.70 2.15
C ALA A 258 11.56 -26.94 2.94
N ARG A 259 12.49 -26.78 3.91
CA ARG A 259 13.05 -27.87 4.73
C ARG A 259 12.63 -27.82 6.19
N THR A 260 12.06 -26.72 6.62
CA THR A 260 11.70 -26.50 8.03
C THR A 260 10.26 -26.91 8.26
N SER A 261 10.03 -27.84 9.20
CA SER A 261 8.66 -28.28 9.57
C SER A 261 7.85 -27.19 10.26
N ALA A 262 8.51 -26.19 10.81
CA ALA A 262 7.96 -25.04 11.50
C ALA A 262 8.16 -23.75 10.70
N ALA A 263 7.99 -23.82 9.37
CA ALA A 263 8.19 -22.73 8.43
C ALA A 263 7.51 -21.44 8.89
N PHE A 264 8.20 -20.32 8.75
CA PHE A 264 7.68 -18.98 9.04
C PHE A 264 6.58 -18.59 8.03
N VAL A 265 6.78 -18.92 6.76
CA VAL A 265 5.82 -18.77 5.67
C VAL A 265 5.46 -20.16 5.14
N ASP A 266 4.23 -20.59 5.36
CA ASP A 266 3.75 -21.82 4.76
C ASP A 266 3.43 -21.61 3.27
N PHE A 267 4.28 -22.10 2.40
CA PHE A 267 4.08 -22.01 0.94
C PHE A 267 2.83 -22.77 0.45
N SER A 268 2.21 -23.62 1.27
CA SER A 268 0.94 -24.25 0.93
C SER A 268 -0.18 -23.23 0.71
N LEU A 269 -0.07 -22.02 1.26
CA LEU A 269 -0.99 -20.91 0.99
C LEU A 269 -1.07 -20.58 -0.50
N PHE A 270 0.03 -20.70 -1.23
CA PHE A 270 0.08 -20.41 -2.67
C PHE A 270 -0.48 -21.55 -3.54
N SER A 271 -0.76 -22.73 -2.95
CA SER A 271 -1.50 -23.78 -3.65
C SER A 271 -2.98 -23.42 -3.85
N ASN A 272 -3.51 -22.51 -3.01
CA ASN A 272 -4.84 -21.96 -3.22
C ASN A 272 -4.82 -20.90 -4.32
N SER A 273 -5.37 -21.26 -5.48
CA SER A 273 -5.36 -20.39 -6.67
C SER A 273 -6.03 -19.04 -6.42
N THR A 274 -7.10 -19.00 -5.62
CA THR A 274 -7.82 -17.76 -5.30
C THR A 274 -6.97 -16.82 -4.45
N TYR A 275 -6.29 -17.32 -3.42
CA TYR A 275 -5.38 -16.54 -2.61
C TYR A 275 -4.19 -16.02 -3.43
N THR A 276 -3.57 -16.90 -4.22
CA THR A 276 -2.44 -16.54 -5.10
C THR A 276 -2.84 -15.48 -6.12
N GLY A 277 -3.97 -15.66 -6.77
CA GLY A 277 -4.47 -14.70 -7.76
C GLY A 277 -4.88 -13.36 -7.16
N ALA A 278 -5.51 -13.36 -5.98
CA ALA A 278 -5.83 -12.14 -5.26
C ALA A 278 -4.55 -11.39 -4.85
N THR A 279 -3.52 -12.12 -4.37
CA THR A 279 -2.24 -11.54 -3.96
C THR A 279 -1.45 -11.01 -5.16
N LEU A 280 -1.38 -11.77 -6.27
CA LEU A 280 -0.69 -11.34 -7.48
C LEU A 280 -1.39 -10.14 -8.13
N SER A 281 -2.72 -10.18 -8.29
CA SER A 281 -3.45 -9.04 -8.84
C SER A 281 -3.36 -7.80 -7.95
N ASN A 282 -3.27 -7.99 -6.62
CA ASN A 282 -3.05 -6.90 -5.68
C ASN A 282 -1.65 -6.27 -5.83
N PHE A 283 -0.60 -7.09 -6.03
CA PHE A 283 0.73 -6.59 -6.39
C PHE A 283 0.69 -5.77 -7.67
N LEU A 284 0.12 -6.31 -8.74
CA LEU A 284 0.06 -5.69 -10.06
C LEU A 284 -0.76 -4.38 -10.05
N LEU A 285 -1.91 -4.37 -9.36
CA LEU A 285 -2.75 -3.17 -9.30
C LEU A 285 -2.16 -2.08 -8.39
N ASN A 286 -1.40 -2.46 -7.35
CA ASN A 286 -0.62 -1.47 -6.61
C ASN A 286 0.58 -0.95 -7.43
N ALA A 287 1.14 -1.75 -8.34
CA ALA A 287 2.22 -1.29 -9.22
C ALA A 287 1.78 -0.12 -10.13
N VAL A 288 0.49 -0.03 -10.49
CA VAL A 288 -0.01 1.10 -11.28
C VAL A 288 -0.01 2.44 -10.53
N THR A 289 0.40 2.48 -9.26
CA THR A 289 0.66 3.73 -8.51
C THR A 289 1.70 4.61 -9.23
N GLY A 290 2.59 4.02 -10.04
CA GLY A 290 3.47 4.75 -10.93
C GLY A 290 2.76 5.74 -11.86
N THR A 291 1.50 5.45 -12.23
CA THR A 291 0.63 6.36 -13.00
C THR A 291 0.49 7.73 -12.34
N MET A 292 0.30 7.78 -11.01
CA MET A 292 0.14 9.04 -10.28
C MET A 292 1.41 9.88 -10.36
N ILE A 293 2.58 9.25 -10.19
CA ILE A 293 3.88 9.94 -10.25
C ILE A 293 4.10 10.52 -11.65
N VAL A 294 4.04 9.67 -12.67
CA VAL A 294 4.32 10.06 -14.07
C VAL A 294 3.35 11.13 -14.57
N SER A 295 2.04 10.98 -14.29
CA SER A 295 1.04 11.95 -14.74
C SER A 295 1.13 13.30 -14.03
N LEU A 296 1.53 13.32 -12.75
CA LEU A 296 1.81 14.57 -12.03
C LEU A 296 3.10 15.25 -12.53
N GLU A 297 4.16 14.50 -12.80
CA GLU A 297 5.37 15.03 -13.42
C GLU A 297 5.10 15.59 -14.82
N LEU A 298 4.28 14.90 -15.62
CA LEU A 298 3.86 15.37 -16.94
C LEU A 298 3.23 16.77 -16.88
N VAL A 299 2.25 16.99 -16.00
CA VAL A 299 1.57 18.29 -15.92
C VAL A 299 2.43 19.39 -15.29
N GLN A 300 3.36 19.03 -14.42
CA GLN A 300 4.29 19.97 -13.81
C GLN A 300 5.45 20.33 -14.76
N LEU A 301 6.16 19.35 -15.28
CA LEU A 301 7.32 19.58 -16.17
C LEU A 301 6.85 19.91 -17.60
N GLY A 302 5.95 19.14 -18.15
CA GLY A 302 5.40 19.34 -19.48
C GLY A 302 4.43 20.52 -19.58
N GLY A 303 3.53 20.65 -18.61
CA GLY A 303 2.48 21.68 -18.57
C GLY A 303 2.86 22.97 -17.82
N LYS A 304 4.01 23.03 -17.14
CA LYS A 304 4.43 24.12 -16.24
C LYS A 304 3.38 24.47 -15.16
N MET A 305 2.60 23.47 -14.74
CA MET A 305 1.65 23.64 -13.64
C MET A 305 2.39 23.65 -12.29
N THR A 306 1.91 24.48 -11.38
CA THR A 306 2.40 24.44 -9.99
C THR A 306 1.98 23.12 -9.32
N ALA A 307 2.71 22.69 -8.29
CA ALA A 307 2.36 21.50 -7.52
C ALA A 307 0.93 21.56 -6.95
N LYS A 308 0.46 22.75 -6.54
CA LYS A 308 -0.90 22.98 -6.10
C LYS A 308 -1.93 22.72 -7.21
N GLN A 309 -1.70 23.25 -8.40
CA GLN A 309 -2.60 23.05 -9.55
C GLN A 309 -2.64 21.58 -9.96
N ALA A 310 -1.48 20.92 -10.03
CA ALA A 310 -1.37 19.50 -10.34
C ALA A 310 -2.09 18.64 -9.29
N GLY A 311 -1.90 18.93 -7.99
CA GLY A 311 -2.58 18.25 -6.90
C GLY A 311 -4.12 18.41 -6.94
N MET A 312 -4.62 19.58 -7.36
CA MET A 312 -6.08 19.79 -7.53
C MET A 312 -6.71 18.87 -8.57
N LEU A 313 -5.96 18.45 -9.60
CA LEU A 313 -6.47 17.49 -10.59
C LEU A 313 -6.79 16.12 -9.95
N THR A 314 -6.10 15.76 -8.87
CA THR A 314 -6.27 14.47 -8.19
C THR A 314 -7.41 14.45 -7.16
N LEU A 315 -8.11 15.56 -6.93
CA LEU A 315 -9.23 15.61 -5.96
C LEU A 315 -10.32 14.59 -6.30
N GLY A 316 -10.61 14.43 -7.59
CA GLY A 316 -11.57 13.43 -8.06
C GLY A 316 -11.21 12.01 -7.64
N TYR A 317 -9.93 11.65 -7.64
CA TYR A 317 -9.42 10.37 -7.14
C TYR A 317 -9.74 10.17 -5.66
N ALA A 318 -9.41 11.15 -4.82
CA ALA A 318 -9.60 11.07 -3.37
C ALA A 318 -11.09 10.93 -3.00
N VAL A 319 -11.95 11.71 -3.65
CA VAL A 319 -13.42 11.66 -3.45
C VAL A 319 -13.99 10.34 -3.94
N ALA A 320 -13.60 9.90 -5.15
CA ALA A 320 -14.13 8.70 -5.76
C ALA A 320 -13.76 7.43 -4.96
N ILE A 321 -12.50 7.30 -4.51
CA ILE A 321 -12.07 6.11 -3.79
C ILE A 321 -12.84 5.93 -2.48
N ILE A 322 -13.07 6.99 -1.70
CA ILE A 322 -13.84 6.92 -0.46
C ILE A 322 -15.31 6.61 -0.74
N SER A 323 -15.92 7.30 -1.71
CA SER A 323 -17.35 7.19 -2.00
C SER A 323 -17.72 5.83 -2.58
N PHE A 324 -16.86 5.23 -3.43
CA PHE A 324 -17.18 4.03 -4.18
C PHE A 324 -16.67 2.72 -3.56
N ILE A 325 -15.84 2.72 -2.50
CA ILE A 325 -15.43 1.47 -1.82
C ILE A 325 -16.64 0.66 -1.33
N ARG A 326 -17.66 1.33 -0.78
CA ARG A 326 -18.92 0.68 -0.36
C ARG A 326 -19.72 0.14 -1.54
N VAL A 327 -19.61 0.73 -2.71
CA VAL A 327 -20.21 0.19 -3.94
C VAL A 327 -19.49 -1.10 -4.32
N GLY A 328 -18.14 -1.14 -4.23
CA GLY A 328 -17.34 -2.35 -4.46
C GLY A 328 -17.77 -3.52 -3.55
N GLU A 329 -18.09 -3.25 -2.29
CA GLU A 329 -18.65 -4.26 -1.37
C GLU A 329 -20.02 -4.79 -1.85
N LYS A 330 -20.95 -3.90 -2.21
CA LYS A 330 -22.27 -4.31 -2.72
C LYS A 330 -22.15 -5.14 -4.01
N LEU A 331 -21.20 -4.78 -4.88
CA LEU A 331 -20.92 -5.54 -6.10
C LEU A 331 -20.34 -6.93 -5.77
N LEU A 332 -19.46 -7.03 -4.77
CA LEU A 332 -18.94 -8.29 -4.25
C LEU A 332 -20.08 -9.19 -3.75
N GLN A 333 -20.98 -8.64 -2.93
CA GLN A 333 -22.13 -9.39 -2.39
C GLN A 333 -23.05 -9.91 -3.49
N ARG A 334 -23.27 -9.11 -4.53
CA ARG A 334 -24.21 -9.46 -5.62
C ARG A 334 -23.60 -10.40 -6.68
N PHE A 335 -22.31 -10.22 -7.01
CA PHE A 335 -21.69 -10.85 -8.17
C PHE A 335 -20.51 -11.76 -7.83
N GLY A 336 -20.12 -11.86 -6.55
CA GLY A 336 -18.89 -12.52 -6.13
C GLY A 336 -17.63 -11.69 -6.46
N PRO A 337 -16.42 -12.16 -6.08
CA PRO A 337 -15.22 -11.33 -6.13
C PRO A 337 -14.71 -11.06 -7.54
N ARG A 338 -14.82 -12.03 -8.48
CA ARG A 338 -14.20 -11.95 -9.81
C ARG A 338 -14.69 -10.78 -10.64
N LYS A 339 -16.00 -10.56 -10.73
CA LYS A 339 -16.58 -9.52 -11.60
C LYS A 339 -16.19 -8.11 -11.15
N PRO A 340 -16.39 -7.69 -9.88
CA PRO A 340 -16.02 -6.34 -9.47
C PRO A 340 -14.50 -6.12 -9.53
N MET A 341 -13.65 -7.13 -9.28
CA MET A 341 -12.22 -7.02 -9.48
C MET A 341 -11.87 -6.73 -10.94
N VAL A 342 -12.46 -7.46 -11.91
CA VAL A 342 -12.25 -7.22 -13.35
C VAL A 342 -12.77 -5.84 -13.75
N TRP A 343 -13.97 -5.45 -13.32
CA TRP A 343 -14.51 -4.11 -13.60
C TRP A 343 -13.65 -3.00 -13.03
N GLY A 344 -13.17 -3.18 -11.79
CA GLY A 344 -12.22 -2.25 -11.17
C GLY A 344 -10.94 -2.09 -12.00
N CYS A 345 -10.36 -3.20 -12.45
CA CYS A 345 -9.19 -3.17 -13.33
C CYS A 345 -9.49 -2.52 -14.70
N LEU A 346 -10.63 -2.82 -15.32
CA LEU A 346 -11.01 -2.21 -16.60
C LEU A 346 -11.20 -0.69 -16.48
N ILE A 347 -11.88 -0.22 -15.41
CA ILE A 347 -12.05 1.21 -15.14
C ILE A 347 -10.69 1.87 -14.87
N THR A 348 -9.80 1.22 -14.11
CA THR A 348 -8.44 1.71 -13.86
C THR A 348 -7.62 1.78 -15.16
N GLY A 349 -7.71 0.76 -16.01
CA GLY A 349 -7.05 0.75 -17.33
C GLY A 349 -7.57 1.88 -18.23
N LEU A 350 -8.88 2.10 -18.28
CA LEU A 350 -9.48 3.21 -19.01
C LEU A 350 -9.02 4.56 -18.46
N ALA A 351 -8.94 4.69 -17.14
CA ALA A 351 -8.43 5.89 -16.48
C ALA A 351 -6.99 6.22 -16.92
N ILE A 352 -6.10 5.22 -16.95
CA ILE A 352 -4.71 5.39 -17.40
C ILE A 352 -4.67 5.75 -18.89
N LEU A 353 -5.52 5.14 -19.70
CA LEU A 353 -5.65 5.50 -21.12
C LEU A 353 -6.10 6.94 -21.33
N LEU A 354 -6.98 7.48 -20.48
CA LEU A 354 -7.37 8.89 -20.51
C LEU A 354 -6.26 9.85 -20.03
N LEU A 355 -5.35 9.37 -19.19
CA LEU A 355 -4.17 10.12 -18.74
C LEU A 355 -3.01 10.05 -19.75
N SER A 356 -3.09 9.17 -20.77
CA SER A 356 -1.99 8.94 -21.73
C SER A 356 -1.90 9.95 -22.87
N PRO A 357 -2.96 10.64 -23.36
CA PRO A 357 -2.88 11.53 -24.50
C PRO A 357 -2.13 12.83 -24.23
N ALA A 358 -0.85 12.69 -23.90
CA ALA A 358 0.05 13.83 -23.62
C ALA A 358 0.37 14.66 -24.88
N ASN A 359 -0.05 14.23 -26.07
CA ASN A 359 0.07 14.93 -27.34
C ASN A 359 -0.96 16.07 -27.53
N LEU A 360 -2.00 16.14 -26.71
CA LEU A 360 -3.06 17.15 -26.77
C LEU A 360 -2.61 18.52 -26.21
N LEU A 361 -3.42 19.56 -26.45
CA LEU A 361 -3.27 20.84 -25.77
C LEU A 361 -3.47 20.67 -24.24
N LEU A 362 -2.79 21.49 -23.46
CA LEU A 362 -2.84 21.42 -22.00
C LEU A 362 -4.26 21.60 -21.45
N THR A 363 -5.07 22.46 -22.09
CA THR A 363 -6.48 22.69 -21.72
C THR A 363 -7.30 21.41 -21.84
N ASP A 364 -7.19 20.73 -22.98
CA ASP A 364 -7.93 19.49 -23.26
C ASP A 364 -7.42 18.35 -22.38
N TYR A 365 -6.10 18.27 -22.19
CA TYR A 365 -5.49 17.30 -21.30
C TYR A 365 -5.96 17.45 -19.86
N ARG A 366 -6.14 18.67 -19.34
CA ARG A 366 -6.65 18.90 -17.98
C ARG A 366 -8.05 18.30 -17.77
N ILE A 367 -8.92 18.39 -18.75
CA ILE A 367 -10.27 17.80 -18.68
C ILE A 367 -10.17 16.29 -18.61
N LEU A 368 -9.36 15.68 -19.50
CA LEU A 368 -9.12 14.25 -19.49
C LEU A 368 -8.46 13.79 -18.19
N ALA A 369 -7.55 14.58 -17.63
CA ALA A 369 -6.88 14.27 -16.37
C ALA A 369 -7.87 14.24 -15.18
N ILE A 370 -8.78 15.21 -15.07
CA ILE A 370 -9.81 15.23 -14.01
C ILE A 370 -10.69 13.99 -14.11
N ILE A 371 -11.15 13.65 -15.31
CA ILE A 371 -11.97 12.45 -15.55
C ILE A 371 -11.14 11.19 -15.26
N GLY A 372 -9.91 11.14 -15.77
CA GLY A 372 -8.99 10.03 -15.59
C GLY A 372 -8.71 9.75 -14.11
N TYR A 373 -8.35 10.75 -13.33
CA TYR A 373 -8.11 10.56 -11.88
C TYR A 373 -9.37 10.13 -11.13
N THR A 374 -10.54 10.66 -11.49
CA THR A 374 -11.81 10.25 -10.88
C THR A 374 -12.12 8.78 -11.18
N LEU A 375 -11.95 8.35 -12.42
CA LEU A 375 -12.12 6.94 -12.82
C LEU A 375 -11.04 6.06 -12.18
N TYR A 376 -9.81 6.54 -12.04
CA TYR A 376 -8.74 5.80 -11.37
C TYR A 376 -9.13 5.46 -9.92
N GLY A 377 -9.64 6.44 -9.17
CA GLY A 377 -10.16 6.22 -7.81
C GLY A 377 -11.36 5.27 -7.78
N THR A 378 -12.27 5.40 -8.73
CA THR A 378 -13.45 4.52 -8.86
C THR A 378 -13.05 3.07 -9.14
N GLY A 379 -12.11 2.86 -10.07
CA GLY A 379 -11.60 1.53 -10.41
C GLY A 379 -10.94 0.83 -9.22
N LEU A 380 -10.06 1.54 -8.51
CA LEU A 380 -9.43 1.03 -7.29
C LEU A 380 -10.45 0.75 -6.19
N ALA A 381 -11.49 1.58 -6.04
CA ALA A 381 -12.55 1.36 -5.07
C ALA A 381 -13.36 0.09 -5.34
N PHE A 382 -13.65 -0.21 -6.61
CA PHE A 382 -14.34 -1.46 -6.99
C PHE A 382 -13.48 -2.69 -6.79
N TYR A 383 -12.17 -2.57 -6.88
CA TYR A 383 -11.21 -3.66 -6.71
C TYR A 383 -10.87 -3.95 -5.25
N ALA A 384 -10.74 -2.92 -4.40
CA ALA A 384 -10.11 -3.01 -3.08
C ALA A 384 -10.77 -4.04 -2.14
N THR A 385 -12.09 -3.94 -1.93
CA THR A 385 -12.84 -4.83 -1.04
C THR A 385 -12.92 -6.26 -1.60
N PRO A 386 -13.29 -6.49 -2.88
CA PRO A 386 -13.34 -7.85 -3.42
C PRO A 386 -12.00 -8.58 -3.41
N SER A 387 -10.90 -7.91 -3.70
CA SER A 387 -9.56 -8.52 -3.67
C SER A 387 -9.15 -8.92 -2.25
N THR A 388 -9.34 -8.01 -1.28
CA THR A 388 -9.00 -8.27 0.12
C THR A 388 -9.87 -9.39 0.70
N ASP A 389 -11.18 -9.39 0.42
CA ASP A 389 -12.07 -10.47 0.88
C ASP A 389 -11.74 -11.82 0.22
N ALA A 390 -11.41 -11.83 -1.08
CA ALA A 390 -10.99 -13.05 -1.78
C ALA A 390 -9.71 -13.65 -1.17
N ALA A 391 -8.73 -12.82 -0.81
CA ALA A 391 -7.54 -13.29 -0.12
C ALA A 391 -7.88 -13.83 1.29
N LEU A 392 -8.57 -13.04 2.12
CA LEU A 392 -8.89 -13.41 3.50
C LEU A 392 -9.77 -14.65 3.61
N SER A 393 -10.76 -14.80 2.72
CA SER A 393 -11.72 -15.93 2.73
C SER A 393 -11.02 -17.27 2.57
N ASN A 394 -9.90 -17.28 1.85
CA ASN A 394 -9.16 -18.48 1.49
C ASN A 394 -7.98 -18.78 2.42
N LEU A 395 -7.77 -17.98 3.47
CA LEU A 395 -6.73 -18.23 4.47
C LEU A 395 -7.22 -19.22 5.53
N PRO A 396 -6.39 -20.18 5.94
CA PRO A 396 -6.61 -20.96 7.15
C PRO A 396 -6.67 -20.06 8.39
N GLU A 397 -7.48 -20.41 9.39
CA GLU A 397 -7.60 -19.61 10.63
C GLU A 397 -6.28 -19.46 11.38
N GLY A 398 -5.46 -20.51 11.38
CA GLY A 398 -4.15 -20.53 12.02
C GLY A 398 -3.09 -19.67 11.35
N GLN A 399 -3.31 -19.23 10.11
CA GLN A 399 -2.34 -18.47 9.29
C GLN A 399 -2.91 -17.12 8.80
N ALA A 400 -3.99 -16.64 9.44
CA ALA A 400 -4.65 -15.42 9.01
C ALA A 400 -3.74 -14.17 9.10
N GLY A 401 -2.89 -14.09 10.13
CA GLY A 401 -1.93 -12.99 10.29
C GLY A 401 -0.78 -13.06 9.28
N ALA A 402 -0.14 -14.23 9.15
CA ALA A 402 0.95 -14.42 8.17
C ALA A 402 0.45 -14.20 6.73
N GLY A 403 -0.67 -14.82 6.35
CA GLY A 403 -1.25 -14.68 5.02
C GLY A 403 -1.71 -13.24 4.72
N SER A 404 -2.28 -12.53 5.70
CA SER A 404 -2.62 -11.11 5.57
C SER A 404 -1.36 -10.25 5.43
N GLY A 405 -0.28 -10.60 6.14
CA GLY A 405 1.02 -9.96 6.03
C GLY A 405 1.60 -10.08 4.61
N ILE A 406 1.59 -11.28 4.03
CA ILE A 406 2.03 -11.54 2.65
C ILE A 406 1.19 -10.73 1.64
N TYR A 407 -0.14 -10.74 1.79
CA TYR A 407 -1.05 -9.97 0.94
C TYR A 407 -0.75 -8.46 1.00
N LYS A 408 -0.49 -7.91 2.18
CA LYS A 408 -0.14 -6.48 2.37
C LYS A 408 1.28 -6.16 1.93
N MET A 409 2.23 -7.08 2.11
CA MET A 409 3.58 -6.96 1.55
C MET A 409 3.53 -6.88 0.01
N ALA A 410 2.72 -7.72 -0.63
CA ALA A 410 2.51 -7.66 -2.07
C ALA A 410 2.00 -6.29 -2.53
N SER A 411 1.09 -5.65 -1.77
CA SER A 411 0.65 -4.27 -2.05
C SER A 411 1.82 -3.28 -2.00
N SER A 412 2.62 -3.34 -0.93
CA SER A 412 3.73 -2.39 -0.72
C SER A 412 4.84 -2.56 -1.74
N LEU A 413 5.21 -3.81 -2.04
CA LEU A 413 6.20 -4.12 -3.09
C LEU A 413 5.69 -3.73 -4.46
N GLY A 414 4.43 -4.04 -4.79
CA GLY A 414 3.82 -3.64 -6.05
C GLY A 414 3.93 -2.14 -6.26
N ALA A 415 3.52 -1.34 -5.27
CA ALA A 415 3.63 0.12 -5.34
C ALA A 415 5.07 0.59 -5.52
N ALA A 416 6.03 0.04 -4.75
CA ALA A 416 7.43 0.42 -4.86
C ALA A 416 8.03 0.09 -6.23
N PHE A 417 7.78 -1.12 -6.76
CA PHE A 417 8.22 -1.53 -8.09
C PHE A 417 7.57 -0.69 -9.20
N GLY A 418 6.27 -0.47 -9.12
CA GLY A 418 5.55 0.30 -10.12
C GLY A 418 6.03 1.74 -10.21
N VAL A 419 6.24 2.39 -9.07
CA VAL A 419 6.81 3.75 -9.00
C VAL A 419 8.23 3.75 -9.56
N ALA A 420 9.10 2.81 -9.12
CA ALA A 420 10.50 2.77 -9.56
C ALA A 420 10.62 2.51 -11.07
N ILE A 421 9.89 1.56 -11.62
CA ILE A 421 9.94 1.24 -13.05
C ILE A 421 9.35 2.38 -13.88
N SER A 422 8.19 2.91 -13.47
CA SER A 422 7.56 4.03 -14.19
C SER A 422 8.45 5.29 -14.19
N ALA A 423 9.07 5.61 -13.05
CA ALA A 423 10.02 6.72 -12.96
C ALA A 423 11.31 6.47 -13.77
N ALA A 424 11.81 5.22 -13.78
CA ALA A 424 12.98 4.85 -14.59
C ALA A 424 12.71 5.00 -16.09
N ILE A 425 11.56 4.50 -16.58
CA ILE A 425 11.12 4.67 -17.98
C ILE A 425 11.00 6.16 -18.31
N PHE A 426 10.30 6.91 -17.45
CA PHE A 426 10.10 8.35 -17.64
C PHE A 426 11.43 9.10 -17.71
N THR A 427 12.34 8.88 -16.76
CA THR A 427 13.63 9.56 -16.71
C THR A 427 14.52 9.19 -17.90
N ALA A 428 14.60 7.89 -18.26
CA ALA A 428 15.44 7.43 -19.37
C ALA A 428 15.05 8.07 -20.71
N ILE A 429 13.74 8.26 -20.94
CA ILE A 429 13.23 8.81 -22.19
C ILE A 429 13.25 10.36 -22.16
N SER A 430 12.87 10.97 -21.03
CA SER A 430 12.80 12.44 -20.91
C SER A 430 14.16 13.11 -20.94
N SER A 431 15.24 12.41 -20.56
CA SER A 431 16.62 12.92 -20.61
C SER A 431 17.33 12.70 -21.95
N GLY A 432 16.79 11.89 -22.86
CA GLY A 432 17.37 11.59 -24.16
C GLY A 432 16.82 12.49 -25.27
N THR A 433 17.71 13.23 -25.97
CA THR A 433 17.32 14.12 -27.07
C THR A 433 16.81 13.39 -28.31
N ASP A 434 17.29 12.17 -28.56
CA ASP A 434 16.92 11.38 -29.74
C ASP A 434 15.77 10.40 -29.50
N SER A 435 15.48 10.09 -28.24
CA SER A 435 14.45 9.11 -27.85
C SER A 435 13.01 9.55 -28.18
N ALA A 436 12.77 10.85 -28.36
CA ALA A 436 11.45 11.38 -28.68
C ALA A 436 11.14 11.39 -30.18
N ARG A 437 12.18 11.44 -31.04
CA ARG A 437 12.02 11.65 -32.50
C ARG A 437 11.28 10.52 -33.22
N TRP A 438 11.41 9.29 -32.76
CA TRP A 438 10.74 8.16 -33.40
C TRP A 438 9.21 8.23 -33.28
N MET A 439 8.67 8.90 -32.25
CA MET A 439 7.22 9.08 -32.11
C MET A 439 6.66 10.26 -32.90
N GLU A 440 7.49 11.23 -33.29
CA GLU A 440 7.05 12.38 -34.10
C GLU A 440 6.49 11.95 -35.48
N GLY A 441 6.94 10.80 -35.99
CA GLY A 441 6.41 10.21 -37.23
C GLY A 441 5.11 9.45 -37.07
N VAL A 442 4.70 9.16 -35.82
CA VAL A 442 3.52 8.33 -35.51
C VAL A 442 2.38 9.14 -34.89
N ILE A 443 2.71 10.15 -34.07
CA ILE A 443 1.74 10.95 -33.32
C ILE A 443 2.02 12.45 -33.53
N THR A 444 0.97 13.22 -33.86
CA THR A 444 1.06 14.68 -33.95
C THR A 444 0.92 15.28 -32.53
N PHE A 445 1.94 16.05 -32.11
CA PHE A 445 1.93 16.78 -30.85
C PHE A 445 1.42 18.21 -31.05
N TYR A 446 0.35 18.55 -30.35
CA TYR A 446 -0.24 19.89 -30.38
C TYR A 446 0.35 20.79 -29.29
N GLY A 447 0.40 22.11 -29.54
CA GLY A 447 0.87 23.09 -28.58
C GLY A 447 2.39 23.19 -28.51
N ARG A 448 2.95 23.26 -27.30
CA ARG A 448 4.39 23.46 -27.07
C ARG A 448 5.20 22.28 -27.59
N GLN A 449 6.33 22.58 -28.22
CA GLN A 449 7.26 21.60 -28.80
C GLN A 449 8.56 21.43 -27.98
N ASP A 450 8.81 22.31 -27.00
CA ASP A 450 9.99 22.28 -26.13
C ASP A 450 9.96 21.19 -25.04
N ASN A 451 8.85 20.45 -24.92
CA ASN A 451 8.62 19.43 -23.91
C ASN A 451 8.27 18.06 -24.50
N LEU A 452 8.58 17.80 -25.77
CA LEU A 452 8.23 16.54 -26.47
C LEU A 452 8.78 15.30 -25.77
N ALA A 453 10.04 15.35 -25.33
CA ALA A 453 10.66 14.23 -24.61
C ALA A 453 9.90 13.86 -23.33
N VAL A 454 9.48 14.86 -22.55
CA VAL A 454 8.68 14.65 -21.32
C VAL A 454 7.32 14.04 -21.64
N ARG A 455 6.66 14.52 -22.70
CA ARG A 455 5.33 14.04 -23.14
C ARG A 455 5.40 12.61 -23.65
N THR A 456 6.39 12.29 -24.48
CA THR A 456 6.65 10.94 -24.98
C THR A 456 7.00 9.98 -23.85
N ALA A 457 7.86 10.39 -22.92
CA ALA A 457 8.24 9.62 -21.75
C ALA A 457 7.01 9.25 -20.90
N ALA A 458 6.13 10.21 -20.67
CA ALA A 458 4.89 9.98 -19.93
C ALA A 458 3.97 8.98 -20.63
N MET A 459 3.78 9.12 -21.96
CA MET A 459 2.94 8.18 -22.72
C MET A 459 3.45 6.74 -22.60
N ILE A 460 4.75 6.51 -22.75
CA ILE A 460 5.33 5.16 -22.69
C ILE A 460 5.25 4.59 -21.25
N ALA A 461 5.57 5.39 -20.23
CA ALA A 461 5.47 4.96 -18.85
C ALA A 461 4.02 4.63 -18.44
N LEU A 462 3.03 5.40 -18.96
CA LEU A 462 1.62 5.12 -18.72
C LEU A 462 1.16 3.86 -19.47
N MET A 463 1.65 3.58 -20.68
CA MET A 463 1.35 2.34 -21.39
C MET A 463 1.91 1.11 -20.67
N PHE A 464 3.07 1.21 -20.01
CA PHE A 464 3.56 0.17 -19.13
C PHE A 464 2.56 -0.11 -17.98
N ASN A 465 1.97 0.92 -17.38
CA ASN A 465 0.96 0.72 -16.34
C ASN A 465 -0.34 0.10 -16.88
N VAL A 466 -0.76 0.42 -18.12
CA VAL A 466 -1.87 -0.27 -18.79
C VAL A 466 -1.57 -1.76 -18.98
N PHE A 467 -0.34 -2.09 -19.37
CA PHE A 467 0.10 -3.49 -19.47
C PHE A 467 0.00 -4.21 -18.12
N MET A 468 0.41 -3.59 -17.02
CA MET A 468 0.28 -4.17 -15.66
C MET A 468 -1.19 -4.43 -15.29
N VAL A 469 -2.10 -3.54 -15.66
CA VAL A 469 -3.56 -3.76 -15.49
C VAL A 469 -4.05 -4.95 -16.32
N ALA A 470 -3.60 -5.07 -17.57
CA ALA A 470 -3.99 -6.20 -18.43
C ALA A 470 -3.53 -7.54 -17.83
N VAL A 471 -2.31 -7.61 -17.32
CA VAL A 471 -1.79 -8.80 -16.61
C VAL A 471 -2.59 -9.08 -15.35
N ALA A 472 -2.99 -8.05 -14.60
CA ALA A 472 -3.85 -8.22 -13.42
C ALA A 472 -5.22 -8.80 -13.79
N ILE A 473 -5.86 -8.33 -14.87
CA ILE A 473 -7.12 -8.88 -15.39
C ILE A 473 -6.93 -10.34 -15.74
N LEU A 474 -5.88 -10.68 -16.48
CA LEU A 474 -5.59 -12.06 -16.87
C LEU A 474 -5.42 -12.96 -15.63
N SER A 475 -4.63 -12.51 -14.64
CA SER A 475 -4.46 -13.22 -13.36
C SER A 475 -5.82 -13.49 -12.70
N ILE A 476 -6.68 -12.46 -12.55
CA ILE A 476 -8.00 -12.59 -11.94
C ILE A 476 -8.87 -13.59 -12.72
N MET A 477 -8.84 -13.50 -14.04
CA MET A 477 -9.66 -14.37 -14.90
C MET A 477 -9.24 -15.85 -14.81
N LEU A 478 -7.97 -16.13 -14.59
CA LEU A 478 -7.45 -17.50 -14.51
C LEU A 478 -7.59 -18.11 -13.11
N THR A 479 -7.53 -17.30 -12.05
CA THR A 479 -7.36 -17.81 -10.69
C THR A 479 -8.56 -17.59 -9.77
N ILE A 480 -9.34 -16.51 -9.99
CA ILE A 480 -10.49 -16.22 -9.14
C ILE A 480 -11.74 -16.91 -9.68
N PRO A 481 -12.44 -17.74 -8.87
CA PRO A 481 -13.61 -18.47 -9.30
C PRO A 481 -14.77 -17.53 -9.66
N ARG A 482 -15.59 -17.95 -10.63
CA ARG A 482 -16.86 -17.28 -10.93
C ARG A 482 -17.78 -17.46 -9.72
N GLY A 483 -18.24 -16.37 -9.11
CA GLY A 483 -19.23 -16.46 -8.03
C GLY A 483 -20.45 -17.25 -8.48
N LYS A 484 -20.97 -18.14 -7.62
CA LYS A 484 -22.27 -18.78 -7.87
C LYS A 484 -23.31 -17.66 -7.98
N LYS A 485 -24.15 -17.68 -9.01
CA LYS A 485 -25.36 -16.85 -9.04
C LYS A 485 -26.15 -17.24 -7.78
N SER A 486 -26.39 -16.30 -6.87
CA SER A 486 -27.47 -16.48 -5.88
C SER A 486 -28.77 -16.62 -6.67
N GLN A 487 -29.30 -17.82 -6.66
CA GLN A 487 -30.68 -18.06 -7.10
C GLN A 487 -31.63 -17.35 -6.17
#